data_41cd93ca453ca5a0e7192332ca58fcfb
#
_entry.id   41cd93ca453ca5a0e7192332ca58fcfb
#
_cell.length_a   1.000
_cell.length_b   1.000
_cell.length_c   1.000
_cell.angle_alpha   90.00
_cell.angle_beta   90.00
_cell.angle_gamma   90.00
#
_symmetry.space_group_name_H-M   'P 1'
#
loop_
_entity.id
_entity.type
_entity.pdbx_description
1 polymer ?
#
loop_
_entity_poly.entity_id
_entity_poly.type
_entity_poly.pdbx_seq_one_letter_code
_entity_poly.pdbx_strand_id
1 'polypeptide(L)'
;MIGLIFGDTDFPNKILKTIKKRKIKYLIIDLSKSKRFKKESKSYSVSIGQFGKIINILQENSCKKVLFAGKVNKPNFTKLKLDLKGIYYIPRIIKASKLGDAAILKEIIKILAQNKLSLIHISEPTRQP
;
A
#
# COMPACT_ATOMS: atom_id res chain seq x y z
N MET A 1 9.42 -4.39 12.94
CA MET A 1 8.55 -5.03 11.94
C MET A 1 8.35 -4.07 10.77
N ILE A 2 8.41 -4.58 9.56
CA ILE A 2 8.16 -3.79 8.36
C ILE A 2 6.74 -4.03 7.86
N GLY A 3 6.06 -2.96 7.43
CA GLY A 3 4.76 -3.09 6.77
C GLY A 3 4.95 -3.20 5.27
N LEU A 4 4.32 -4.17 4.65
CA LEU A 4 4.37 -4.38 3.21
C LEU A 4 3.00 -4.03 2.62
N ILE A 5 2.94 -3.01 1.79
CA ILE A 5 1.71 -2.67 1.06
C ILE A 5 1.87 -3.17 -0.36
N PHE A 6 1.03 -4.12 -0.75
CA PHE A 6 1.12 -4.79 -2.04
C PHE A 6 -0.06 -4.44 -2.95
N GLY A 7 0.25 -4.03 -4.17
CA GLY A 7 -0.74 -3.75 -5.21
C GLY A 7 -0.90 -4.90 -6.20
N ASP A 8 -1.51 -4.60 -7.34
CA ASP A 8 -1.93 -5.59 -8.34
C ASP A 8 -0.86 -5.87 -9.40
N THR A 9 0.25 -6.51 -9.02
CA THR A 9 1.24 -7.02 -9.97
C THR A 9 1.89 -8.26 -9.39
N ASP A 10 2.76 -8.91 -10.16
CA ASP A 10 3.51 -10.07 -9.67
C ASP A 10 4.77 -9.69 -8.90
N PHE A 11 5.16 -8.42 -8.98
CA PHE A 11 6.37 -7.95 -8.30
C PHE A 11 6.33 -8.15 -6.77
N PRO A 12 5.18 -7.93 -6.08
CA PRO A 12 5.09 -8.21 -4.65
C PRO A 12 5.49 -9.63 -4.25
N ASN A 13 5.20 -10.62 -5.09
CA ASN A 13 5.61 -12.00 -4.81
C ASN A 13 7.13 -12.14 -4.71
N LYS A 14 7.86 -11.44 -5.57
CA LYS A 14 9.33 -11.46 -5.54
C LYS A 14 9.87 -10.81 -4.29
N ILE A 15 9.26 -9.68 -3.89
CA ILE A 15 9.64 -8.96 -2.67
C ILE A 15 9.38 -9.85 -1.45
N LEU A 16 8.21 -10.50 -1.39
CA LEU A 16 7.85 -11.35 -0.28
C LEU A 16 8.82 -12.52 -0.12
N LYS A 17 9.22 -13.15 -1.24
CA LYS A 17 10.22 -14.22 -1.20
C LYS A 17 11.53 -13.73 -0.59
N THR A 18 11.99 -12.55 -0.98
CA THR A 18 13.22 -11.97 -0.44
C THR A 18 13.10 -11.69 1.05
N ILE A 19 11.98 -11.13 1.48
CA ILE A 19 11.72 -10.82 2.90
C ILE A 19 11.73 -12.12 3.73
N LYS A 20 11.06 -13.16 3.25
CA LYS A 20 11.02 -14.46 3.92
C LYS A 20 12.40 -15.09 4.01
N LYS A 21 13.18 -15.03 2.92
CA LYS A 21 14.53 -15.57 2.85
C LYS A 21 15.45 -14.90 3.85
N ARG A 22 15.29 -13.59 4.06
CA ARG A 22 16.10 -12.82 5.01
C ARG A 22 15.57 -12.88 6.44
N LYS A 23 14.47 -13.59 6.66
CA LYS A 23 13.84 -13.76 7.99
C LYS A 23 13.49 -12.42 8.66
N ILE A 24 13.09 -11.45 7.87
CA ILE A 24 12.64 -10.13 8.37
C ILE A 24 11.20 -10.26 8.85
N LYS A 25 10.89 -9.71 10.02
CA LYS A 25 9.52 -9.66 10.51
C LYS A 25 8.70 -8.68 9.69
N TYR A 26 7.52 -9.10 9.24
CA TYR A 26 6.68 -8.31 8.35
C TYR A 26 5.20 -8.53 8.62
N LEU A 27 4.38 -7.60 8.13
CA LEU A 27 2.97 -7.82 7.90
C LEU A 27 2.62 -7.32 6.51
N ILE A 28 1.53 -7.81 5.94
CA ILE A 28 1.10 -7.46 4.58
C ILE A 28 -0.22 -6.71 4.64
N ILE A 29 -0.27 -5.59 3.93
CA ILE A 29 -1.52 -4.90 3.63
C ILE A 29 -1.78 -5.11 2.14
N ASP A 30 -2.76 -5.95 1.85
CA ASP A 30 -3.07 -6.41 0.51
C ASP A 30 -4.14 -5.52 -0.11
N LEU A 31 -3.74 -4.70 -1.06
CA LEU A 31 -4.64 -3.83 -1.83
C LEU A 31 -5.10 -4.48 -3.14
N SER A 32 -4.65 -5.69 -3.42
CA SER A 32 -4.99 -6.36 -4.68
C SER A 32 -6.46 -6.76 -4.71
N LYS A 33 -7.07 -6.66 -5.88
CA LYS A 33 -8.46 -7.07 -6.07
C LYS A 33 -8.65 -8.57 -5.93
N SER A 34 -7.65 -9.35 -6.29
CA SER A 34 -7.67 -10.81 -6.23
C SER A 34 -7.36 -11.38 -4.86
N LYS A 35 -7.00 -10.54 -3.89
CA LYS A 35 -6.63 -10.96 -2.55
C LYS A 35 -5.55 -12.05 -2.57
N ARG A 36 -4.49 -11.79 -3.33
CA ARG A 36 -3.40 -12.75 -3.59
C ARG A 36 -2.71 -13.27 -2.35
N PHE A 37 -2.69 -12.48 -1.28
CA PHE A 37 -1.95 -12.81 -0.06
C PHE A 37 -2.88 -13.25 1.07
N LYS A 38 -4.11 -13.61 0.78
CA LYS A 38 -5.11 -14.02 1.78
C LYS A 38 -4.61 -15.18 2.65
N LYS A 39 -3.82 -16.08 2.08
CA LYS A 39 -3.30 -17.26 2.79
C LYS A 39 -2.11 -16.98 3.71
N GLU A 40 -1.52 -15.79 3.59
CA GLU A 40 -0.41 -15.43 4.47
C GLU A 40 -0.91 -15.13 5.88
N SER A 41 -0.15 -15.57 6.89
CA SER A 41 -0.60 -15.50 8.28
C SER A 41 -0.78 -14.07 8.80
N LYS A 42 0.00 -13.12 8.31
CA LYS A 42 -0.07 -11.72 8.73
C LYS A 42 -0.46 -10.82 7.55
N SER A 43 -1.56 -11.16 6.89
CA SER A 43 -2.05 -10.41 5.75
C SER A 43 -3.43 -9.83 6.04
N TYR A 44 -3.59 -8.56 5.70
CA TYR A 44 -4.84 -7.83 5.85
C TYR A 44 -5.29 -7.33 4.49
N SER A 45 -6.46 -7.78 4.04
CA SER A 45 -7.06 -7.29 2.80
C SER A 45 -7.80 -5.99 3.09
N VAL A 46 -7.39 -4.90 2.43
CA VAL A 46 -7.90 -3.57 2.71
C VAL A 46 -8.14 -2.85 1.39
N SER A 47 -9.16 -1.99 1.34
CA SER A 47 -9.39 -1.10 0.21
C SER A 47 -8.50 0.14 0.33
N ILE A 48 -8.09 0.70 -0.81
CA ILE A 48 -7.29 1.94 -0.85
C ILE A 48 -8.01 3.11 -0.16
N GLY A 49 -9.34 3.07 -0.09
CA GLY A 49 -10.11 4.13 0.58
C GLY A 49 -10.17 3.99 2.10
N GLN A 50 -9.64 2.91 2.65
CA GLN A 50 -9.67 2.65 4.10
C GLN A 50 -8.36 3.08 4.75
N PHE A 51 -7.99 4.36 4.60
CA PHE A 51 -6.74 4.90 5.12
C PHE A 51 -6.61 4.77 6.63
N GLY A 52 -7.70 4.97 7.37
CA GLY A 52 -7.68 4.82 8.82
C GLY A 52 -7.32 3.40 9.24
N LYS A 53 -7.88 2.41 8.55
CA LYS A 53 -7.59 1.01 8.82
C LYS A 53 -6.13 0.68 8.51
N ILE A 54 -5.62 1.17 7.37
CA ILE A 54 -4.22 0.95 6.99
C ILE A 54 -3.29 1.55 8.05
N ILE A 55 -3.51 2.81 8.42
CA ILE A 55 -2.68 3.52 9.38
C ILE A 55 -2.73 2.83 10.75
N ASN A 56 -3.92 2.44 11.20
CA ASN A 56 -4.09 1.77 12.49
C ASN A 56 -3.35 0.43 12.53
N ILE A 57 -3.47 -0.38 11.47
CA ILE A 57 -2.77 -1.66 11.40
C ILE A 57 -1.26 -1.45 11.54
N LEU A 58 -0.72 -0.48 10.81
CA LEU A 58 0.70 -0.21 10.84
C LEU A 58 1.17 0.30 12.20
N GLN A 59 0.41 1.23 12.81
CA GLN A 59 0.77 1.80 14.10
C GLN A 59 0.64 0.81 15.24
N GLU A 60 -0.42 -0.01 15.26
CA GLU A 60 -0.63 -1.02 16.30
C GLU A 60 0.45 -2.11 16.28
N ASN A 61 1.04 -2.37 15.13
CA ASN A 61 2.10 -3.36 14.98
C ASN A 61 3.50 -2.74 14.98
N SER A 62 3.62 -1.48 15.36
CA SER A 62 4.89 -0.74 15.43
C SER A 62 5.67 -0.74 14.12
N CYS A 63 4.96 -0.71 12.99
CA CYS A 63 5.55 -0.64 11.67
C CYS A 63 5.85 0.82 11.33
N LYS A 64 7.03 1.30 11.70
CA LYS A 64 7.44 2.67 11.36
C LYS A 64 7.88 2.79 9.91
N LYS A 65 8.43 1.72 9.36
CA LYS A 65 8.87 1.66 7.98
C LYS A 65 7.87 0.84 7.17
N VAL A 66 7.49 1.37 6.03
CA VAL A 66 6.51 0.74 5.14
C VAL A 66 7.13 0.65 3.75
N LEU A 67 7.02 -0.51 3.15
CA LEU A 67 7.51 -0.74 1.80
C LEU A 67 6.31 -0.97 0.89
N PHE A 68 6.23 -0.18 -0.17
CA PHE A 68 5.18 -0.33 -1.17
C PHE A 68 5.75 -1.04 -2.39
N ALA A 69 5.12 -2.13 -2.80
CA ALA A 69 5.49 -2.85 -4.01
C ALA A 69 4.26 -3.13 -4.85
N GLY A 70 4.40 -3.03 -6.16
CA GLY A 70 3.31 -3.22 -7.10
C GLY A 70 2.83 -1.90 -7.66
N LYS A 71 1.63 -1.91 -8.23
CA LYS A 71 1.08 -0.77 -8.94
C LYS A 71 -0.21 -0.30 -8.31
N VAL A 72 -0.34 1.01 -8.12
CA VAL A 72 -1.60 1.62 -7.71
C VAL A 72 -2.30 2.10 -8.97
N ASN A 73 -3.38 1.44 -9.32
CA ASN A 73 -4.23 1.86 -10.42
C ASN A 73 -5.26 2.87 -9.91
N LYS A 74 -5.72 3.74 -10.80
CA LYS A 74 -6.78 4.67 -10.47
C LYS A 74 -8.00 3.89 -9.98
N PRO A 75 -8.46 4.11 -8.72
CA PRO A 75 -9.59 3.35 -8.20
C PRO A 75 -10.91 3.84 -8.77
N ASN A 76 -11.94 2.97 -8.70
CA ASN A 76 -13.29 3.39 -9.00
C ASN A 76 -13.87 4.09 -7.77
N PHE A 77 -13.82 5.41 -7.76
CA PHE A 77 -14.18 6.21 -6.58
C PHE A 77 -15.65 6.04 -6.17
N THR A 78 -16.52 5.64 -7.08
CA THR A 78 -17.94 5.46 -6.77
C THR A 78 -18.22 4.17 -6.00
N LYS A 79 -17.35 3.17 -6.10
CA LYS A 79 -17.49 1.86 -5.45
C LYS A 79 -16.49 1.64 -4.34
N LEU A 80 -15.75 2.66 -3.97
CA LEU A 80 -14.67 2.54 -3.00
C LEU A 80 -15.22 2.46 -1.57
N LYS A 81 -14.75 1.48 -0.81
CA LYS A 81 -15.05 1.42 0.62
C LYS A 81 -14.22 2.47 1.33
N LEU A 82 -14.88 3.32 2.12
CA LEU A 82 -14.23 4.42 2.82
C LEU A 82 -14.42 4.27 4.32
N ASP A 83 -13.37 4.55 5.09
CA ASP A 83 -13.49 4.81 6.51
C ASP A 83 -13.42 6.33 6.76
N LEU A 84 -13.44 6.75 8.02
CA LEU A 84 -13.45 8.18 8.34
C LEU A 84 -12.23 8.92 7.80
N LYS A 85 -11.05 8.34 7.94
CA LYS A 85 -9.83 8.93 7.37
C LYS A 85 -9.81 8.85 5.86
N GLY A 86 -10.41 7.81 5.29
CA GLY A 86 -10.58 7.70 3.86
C GLY A 86 -11.42 8.85 3.29
N ILE A 87 -12.53 9.15 3.95
CA ILE A 87 -13.37 10.30 3.55
C ILE A 87 -12.56 11.59 3.58
N TYR A 88 -11.72 11.76 4.59
CA TYR A 88 -10.86 12.94 4.73
C TYR A 88 -9.80 13.02 3.62
N TYR A 89 -9.16 11.91 3.27
CA TYR A 89 -8.03 11.89 2.33
C TYR A 89 -8.42 11.68 0.87
N ILE A 90 -9.58 11.08 0.58
CA ILE A 90 -9.98 10.75 -0.79
C ILE A 90 -10.04 11.97 -1.72
N PRO A 91 -10.51 13.16 -1.31
CA PRO A 91 -10.46 14.32 -2.19
C PRO A 91 -9.03 14.62 -2.70
N ARG A 92 -8.02 14.42 -1.87
CA ARG A 92 -6.62 14.61 -2.27
C ARG A 92 -6.21 13.56 -3.31
N ILE A 93 -6.65 12.31 -3.13
CA ILE A 93 -6.37 11.22 -4.06
C ILE A 93 -7.07 11.45 -5.40
N ILE A 94 -8.31 11.89 -5.37
CA ILE A 94 -9.07 12.23 -6.60
C ILE A 94 -8.35 13.32 -7.39
N LYS A 95 -7.89 14.35 -6.71
CA LYS A 95 -7.16 15.45 -7.34
C LYS A 95 -5.86 14.93 -7.96
N ALA A 96 -5.11 14.10 -7.22
CA ALA A 96 -3.88 13.52 -7.71
C ALA A 96 -4.10 12.59 -8.89
N SER A 97 -5.22 11.85 -8.92
CA SER A 97 -5.52 10.90 -9.98
C SER A 97 -5.66 11.56 -11.36
N LYS A 98 -5.99 12.86 -11.39
CA LYS A 98 -6.05 13.62 -12.63
C LYS A 98 -4.68 13.86 -13.24
N LEU A 99 -3.62 13.72 -12.44
CA LEU A 99 -2.24 13.90 -12.88
C LEU A 99 -1.57 12.56 -13.21
N GLY A 100 -2.24 11.43 -12.94
CA GLY A 100 -1.75 10.09 -13.26
C GLY A 100 -1.50 9.23 -12.04
N ASP A 101 -1.16 7.96 -12.27
CA ASP A 101 -0.98 6.97 -11.19
C ASP A 101 0.22 7.30 -10.30
N ALA A 102 1.29 7.85 -10.87
CA ALA A 102 2.46 8.26 -10.08
C ALA A 102 2.12 9.35 -9.07
N ALA A 103 1.21 10.26 -9.43
CA ALA A 103 0.77 11.32 -8.52
C ALA A 103 -0.06 10.75 -7.36
N ILE A 104 -0.85 9.70 -7.61
CA ILE A 104 -1.58 8.99 -6.56
C ILE A 104 -0.61 8.44 -5.52
N LEU A 105 0.44 7.78 -5.97
CA LEU A 105 1.45 7.21 -5.09
C LEU A 105 2.14 8.29 -4.26
N LYS A 106 2.48 9.43 -4.87
CA LYS A 106 3.10 10.55 -4.16
C LYS A 106 2.19 11.08 -3.04
N GLU A 107 0.88 11.16 -3.29
CA GLU A 107 -0.08 11.58 -2.27
C GLU A 107 -0.16 10.57 -1.12
N ILE A 108 -0.15 9.27 -1.43
CA ILE A 108 -0.14 8.22 -0.42
C ILE A 108 1.09 8.36 0.48
N ILE A 109 2.26 8.59 -0.12
CA ILE A 109 3.51 8.80 0.62
C ILE A 109 3.38 9.99 1.59
N LYS A 110 2.81 11.09 1.12
CA LYS A 110 2.60 12.29 1.95
C LYS A 110 1.65 12.01 3.11
N ILE A 111 0.55 11.30 2.85
CA ILE A 111 -0.45 10.97 3.87
C ILE A 111 0.19 10.11 4.96
N LEU A 112 0.96 9.10 4.57
CA LEU A 112 1.62 8.22 5.53
C LEU A 112 2.69 8.98 6.33
N ALA A 113 3.44 9.88 5.69
CA ALA A 113 4.43 10.69 6.37
C ALA A 113 3.80 11.59 7.43
N GLN A 114 2.61 12.14 7.16
CA GLN A 114 1.87 12.95 8.12
C GLN A 114 1.47 12.13 9.36
N ASN A 115 1.41 10.81 9.23
CA ASN A 115 1.08 9.90 10.33
C ASN A 115 2.33 9.21 10.89
N LYS A 116 3.51 9.80 10.69
CA LYS A 116 4.79 9.32 11.20
C LYS A 116 5.21 7.96 10.66
N LEU A 117 4.79 7.65 9.44
CA LEU A 117 5.15 6.42 8.74
C LEU A 117 6.06 6.76 7.57
N SER A 118 7.18 6.07 7.46
CA SER A 118 8.12 6.25 6.36
C SER A 118 7.85 5.23 5.27
N LEU A 119 7.46 5.68 4.09
CA LEU A 119 7.15 4.81 2.96
C LEU A 119 8.30 4.80 1.95
N ILE A 120 8.73 3.60 1.58
CA ILE A 120 9.69 3.36 0.51
C ILE A 120 8.93 2.67 -0.62
N HIS A 121 8.97 3.25 -1.80
CA HIS A 121 8.37 2.64 -2.99
C HIS A 121 9.43 1.88 -3.76
N ILE A 122 9.16 0.59 -4.00
CA ILE A 122 9.99 -0.24 -4.87
C ILE A 122 9.19 -0.53 -6.14
N SER A 123 9.69 -0.03 -7.26
CA SER A 123 9.10 -0.31 -8.56
C SER A 123 9.88 -1.44 -9.25
N GLU A 124 9.22 -2.10 -10.19
CA GLU A 124 9.89 -3.11 -10.99
C GLU A 124 11.04 -2.46 -11.77
N PRO A 125 12.22 -3.13 -11.83
CA PRO A 125 13.33 -2.61 -12.63
C PRO A 125 12.89 -2.40 -14.07
N THR A 126 13.11 -1.21 -14.58
CA THR A 126 12.85 -0.91 -15.97
C THR A 126 13.95 -1.53 -16.81
N ARG A 127 13.58 -2.34 -17.81
CA ARG A 127 14.57 -2.85 -18.75
C ARG A 127 15.08 -1.71 -19.59
N GLN A 128 16.37 -1.51 -19.56
CA GLN A 128 17.00 -0.58 -20.47
C GLN A 128 17.17 -1.25 -21.81
N PRO A 129 16.74 -0.60 -22.87
CA PRO A 129 16.99 -1.13 -24.21
C PRO A 129 18.48 -1.18 -24.55
#